data_47fde88c10fbbacbb9d622873bb5d286
#
_entry.id   47fde88c10fbbacbb9d622873bb5d286
#
_cell.length_a   1.000
_cell.length_b   1.000
_cell.length_c   1.000
_cell.angle_alpha   90.00
_cell.angle_beta   90.00
_cell.angle_gamma   90.00
#
_symmetry.space_group_name_H-M   'P 1'
#
loop_
_entity.id
_entity.type
_entity.pdbx_description
1 polymer ?
#
loop_
_entity_poly.entity_id
_entity_poly.type
_entity_poly.pdbx_seq_one_letter_code
_entity_poly.pdbx_strand_id
1 'polypeptide(L)'
;AFLAGASGISVDETAALARSFGGTAFPAHIDRPSYSVPAALGDIPPVGFFAAEVTAMGDPERMQDRYPAIRGLPLLLNSDAHFLHQIQEAGPYLDLPCNTPGAVIAALNGENPCEWGR
;
A
#
# COMPACT_ATOMS: atom_id res chain seq x y z
N ALA A 1 -19.01 -5.77 -17.54
CA ALA A 1 -18.02 -4.68 -17.45
C ALA A 1 -16.63 -5.25 -17.30
N PHE A 2 -15.65 -4.62 -17.91
CA PHE A 2 -14.24 -4.98 -17.75
C PHE A 2 -13.66 -4.26 -16.53
N LEU A 3 -13.61 -4.95 -15.40
CA LEU A 3 -13.26 -4.35 -14.11
C LEU A 3 -11.75 -4.09 -13.92
N ALA A 4 -10.90 -4.73 -14.74
CA ALA A 4 -9.45 -4.55 -14.68
C ALA A 4 -8.93 -3.39 -15.54
N GLY A 5 -9.81 -2.64 -16.19
CA GLY A 5 -9.45 -1.47 -16.97
C GLY A 5 -9.19 -0.22 -16.13
N ALA A 6 -8.64 0.81 -16.76
CA ALA A 6 -8.46 2.10 -16.12
C ALA A 6 -9.81 2.72 -15.75
N SER A 7 -9.88 3.38 -14.59
CA SER A 7 -11.04 4.14 -14.16
C SER A 7 -10.95 5.60 -14.61
N GLY A 8 -12.06 6.34 -14.49
CA GLY A 8 -12.08 7.79 -14.67
C GLY A 8 -11.59 8.58 -13.46
N ILE A 9 -11.15 7.90 -12.39
CA ILE A 9 -10.62 8.51 -11.16
C ILE A 9 -9.10 8.51 -11.27
N SER A 10 -8.49 9.68 -11.11
CA SER A 10 -7.03 9.80 -11.15
C SER A 10 -6.38 9.23 -9.89
N VAL A 11 -5.08 8.93 -9.99
CA VAL A 11 -4.31 8.51 -8.81
C VAL A 11 -4.28 9.61 -7.73
N ASP A 12 -4.30 10.86 -8.15
CA ASP A 12 -4.29 12.03 -7.25
C ASP A 12 -5.57 12.13 -6.40
N GLU A 13 -6.68 11.62 -6.91
CA GLU A 13 -8.00 11.69 -6.26
C GLU A 13 -8.33 10.44 -5.44
N THR A 14 -7.69 9.32 -5.75
CA THR A 14 -8.08 8.00 -5.24
C THR A 14 -8.04 7.91 -3.71
N ALA A 15 -6.96 8.37 -3.08
CA ALA A 15 -6.80 8.25 -1.62
C ALA A 15 -7.83 9.11 -0.87
N ALA A 16 -8.04 10.35 -1.31
CA ALA A 16 -9.03 11.24 -0.70
C ALA A 16 -10.46 10.71 -0.88
N LEU A 17 -10.76 10.17 -2.06
CA LEU A 17 -12.06 9.59 -2.35
C LEU A 17 -12.33 8.35 -1.48
N ALA A 18 -11.35 7.45 -1.36
CA ALA A 18 -11.47 6.26 -0.51
C ALA A 18 -11.74 6.65 0.95
N ARG A 19 -11.01 7.64 1.48
CA ARG A 19 -11.23 8.15 2.84
C ARG A 19 -12.61 8.76 3.03
N SER A 20 -13.15 9.45 2.03
CA SER A 20 -14.49 10.05 2.10
C SER A 20 -15.60 9.00 2.28
N PHE A 21 -15.35 7.74 1.91
CA PHE A 21 -16.24 6.60 2.11
C PHE A 21 -15.84 5.73 3.32
N GLY A 22 -14.93 6.20 4.18
CA GLY A 22 -14.49 5.47 5.37
C GLY A 22 -13.47 4.38 5.09
N GLY A 23 -12.85 4.39 3.91
CA GLY A 23 -11.84 3.42 3.50
C GLY A 23 -10.42 3.99 3.51
N THR A 24 -9.52 3.28 2.86
CA THR A 24 -8.15 3.69 2.62
C THR A 24 -7.70 3.27 1.23
N ALA A 25 -6.69 3.92 0.70
CA ALA A 25 -6.03 3.52 -0.52
C ALA A 25 -4.53 3.80 -0.42
N PHE A 26 -3.75 2.89 -0.95
CA PHE A 26 -2.30 3.00 -1.03
C PHE A 26 -1.79 2.29 -2.29
N PRO A 27 -0.64 2.69 -2.83
CA PRO A 27 -0.10 2.07 -4.03
C PRO A 27 0.32 0.62 -3.76
N ALA A 28 -0.14 -0.28 -4.62
CA ALA A 28 0.15 -1.71 -4.55
C ALA A 28 1.52 -2.03 -5.14
N HIS A 29 2.17 -3.07 -4.58
CA HIS A 29 3.39 -3.72 -5.09
C HIS A 29 4.34 -2.76 -5.84
N ILE A 30 4.76 -1.68 -5.17
CA ILE A 30 5.52 -0.58 -5.77
C ILE A 30 6.90 -0.99 -6.32
N ASP A 31 7.41 -2.14 -5.89
CA ASP A 31 8.66 -2.75 -6.35
C ASP A 31 8.50 -3.53 -7.68
N ARG A 32 7.28 -3.69 -8.19
CA ARG A 32 7.05 -4.39 -9.46
C ARG A 32 7.35 -3.49 -10.66
N PRO A 33 8.00 -4.03 -11.70
CA PRO A 33 8.36 -3.27 -12.90
C PRO A 33 7.16 -2.97 -13.81
N SER A 34 5.99 -3.55 -13.53
CA SER A 34 4.75 -3.35 -14.28
C SER A 34 3.53 -3.36 -13.35
N TYR A 35 2.45 -2.74 -13.78
CA TYR A 35 1.18 -2.64 -13.03
C TYR A 35 1.32 -2.02 -11.64
N SER A 36 2.29 -1.13 -11.47
CA SER A 36 2.47 -0.34 -10.24
C SER A 36 2.44 1.14 -10.56
N VAL A 37 2.18 1.97 -9.54
CA VAL A 37 2.18 3.43 -9.71
C VAL A 37 3.54 3.93 -10.21
N PRO A 38 4.70 3.49 -9.64
CA PRO A 38 6.00 3.89 -10.18
C PRO A 38 6.26 3.42 -11.60
N ALA A 39 5.78 2.23 -11.97
CA ALA A 39 5.94 1.74 -13.35
C ALA A 39 5.16 2.58 -14.35
N ALA A 40 3.99 3.08 -13.98
CA ALA A 40 3.13 3.89 -14.83
C ALA A 40 3.57 5.37 -14.88
N LEU A 41 3.97 5.95 -13.75
CA LEU A 41 4.22 7.38 -13.60
C LEU A 41 5.70 7.74 -13.43
N GLY A 42 6.58 6.77 -13.24
CA GLY A 42 8.01 6.98 -12.98
C GLY A 42 8.34 7.32 -11.52
N ASP A 43 7.35 7.64 -10.70
CA ASP A 43 7.49 8.01 -9.30
C ASP A 43 6.18 7.73 -8.55
N ILE A 44 6.20 7.89 -7.23
CA ILE A 44 4.99 7.89 -6.39
C ILE A 44 4.66 9.34 -6.06
N PRO A 45 3.52 9.87 -6.55
CA PRO A 45 3.16 11.26 -6.30
C PRO A 45 2.79 11.48 -4.82
N PRO A 46 3.10 12.67 -4.24
CA PRO A 46 2.80 13.00 -2.85
C PRO A 46 1.32 13.42 -2.69
N VAL A 47 0.39 12.53 -3.00
CA VAL A 47 -1.05 12.81 -3.11
C VAL A 47 -1.87 12.24 -1.94
N GLY A 48 -1.29 12.18 -0.74
CA GLY A 48 -2.01 11.76 0.47
C GLY A 48 -2.09 10.24 0.64
N PHE A 49 -1.12 9.50 0.14
CA PHE A 49 -0.89 8.13 0.56
C PHE A 49 -0.17 8.11 1.91
N PHE A 50 -0.66 7.30 2.84
CA PHE A 50 -0.10 7.13 4.19
C PHE A 50 0.44 5.72 4.43
N ALA A 51 0.49 4.90 3.41
CA ALA A 51 1.07 3.58 3.38
C ALA A 51 1.45 3.22 1.94
N ALA A 52 2.19 2.14 1.76
CA ALA A 52 2.43 1.52 0.46
C ALA A 52 2.60 0.01 0.62
N GLU A 53 2.51 -0.72 -0.46
CA GLU A 53 2.74 -2.16 -0.45
C GLU A 53 4.01 -2.50 -1.24
N VAL A 54 4.81 -3.39 -0.67
CA VAL A 54 5.99 -4.00 -1.29
C VAL A 54 5.74 -5.51 -1.36
N THR A 55 6.18 -6.18 -2.39
CA THR A 55 6.05 -7.64 -2.47
C THR A 55 6.82 -8.32 -1.33
N ALA A 56 6.41 -9.52 -0.96
CA ALA A 56 7.01 -10.28 0.15
C ALA A 56 8.52 -10.48 0.00
N MET A 57 9.03 -10.52 -1.22
CA MET A 57 10.45 -10.67 -1.54
C MET A 57 11.15 -9.34 -1.84
N GLY A 58 10.43 -8.23 -1.78
CA GLY A 58 10.97 -6.91 -2.04
C GLY A 58 11.79 -6.37 -0.88
N ASP A 59 12.43 -5.25 -1.13
CA ASP A 59 13.27 -4.52 -0.18
C ASP A 59 12.58 -3.21 0.21
N PRO A 60 11.91 -3.17 1.38
CA PRO A 60 11.17 -1.98 1.79
C PRO A 60 12.07 -0.76 2.03
N GLU A 61 13.27 -0.94 2.58
CA GLU A 61 14.20 0.16 2.84
C GLU A 61 14.63 0.82 1.54
N ARG A 62 14.98 0.00 0.56
CA ARG A 62 15.32 0.48 -0.79
C ARG A 62 14.17 1.24 -1.44
N MET A 63 12.93 0.82 -1.22
CA MET A 63 11.76 1.52 -1.75
C MET A 63 11.57 2.88 -1.08
N GLN A 64 11.74 2.97 0.24
CA GLN A 64 11.68 4.25 0.96
C GLN A 64 12.80 5.21 0.56
N ASP A 65 14.00 4.69 0.30
CA ASP A 65 15.11 5.50 -0.21
C ASP A 65 14.83 6.05 -1.61
N ARG A 66 14.25 5.21 -2.46
CA ARG A 66 13.97 5.55 -3.85
C ARG A 66 12.80 6.53 -4.01
N TYR A 67 11.74 6.38 -3.19
CA TYR A 67 10.52 7.15 -3.33
C TYR A 67 10.26 8.03 -2.10
N PRO A 68 10.63 9.32 -2.16
CA PRO A 68 10.46 10.23 -1.02
C PRO A 68 9.03 10.33 -0.48
N ALA A 69 8.02 10.17 -1.33
CA ALA A 69 6.61 10.25 -0.95
C ALA A 69 6.18 9.19 0.08
N ILE A 70 6.90 8.07 0.18
CA ILE A 70 6.58 6.99 1.14
C ILE A 70 7.58 6.87 2.28
N ARG A 71 8.54 7.79 2.36
CA ARG A 71 9.57 7.75 3.39
C ARG A 71 8.95 7.93 4.79
N GLY A 72 9.23 6.98 5.68
CA GLY A 72 8.69 6.96 7.04
C GLY A 72 7.25 6.46 7.15
N LEU A 73 6.62 6.08 6.05
CA LEU A 73 5.29 5.47 6.07
C LEU A 73 5.36 3.97 6.37
N PRO A 74 4.32 3.37 6.95
CA PRO A 74 4.24 1.91 7.05
C PRO A 74 4.19 1.26 5.67
N LEU A 75 4.96 0.18 5.51
CA LEU A 75 4.95 -0.64 4.30
C LEU A 75 4.36 -2.01 4.60
N LEU A 76 3.36 -2.38 3.82
CA LEU A 76 2.76 -3.71 3.87
C LEU A 76 3.61 -4.66 3.02
N LEU A 77 3.98 -5.79 3.60
CA LEU A 77 4.76 -6.82 2.92
C LEU A 77 3.84 -8.00 2.60
N ASN A 78 3.27 -8.00 1.42
CA ASN A 78 2.24 -8.95 1.02
C ASN A 78 2.71 -9.87 -0.10
N SER A 79 2.14 -11.08 -0.16
CA SER A 79 2.48 -12.07 -1.17
C SER A 79 1.94 -11.76 -2.57
N ASP A 80 0.91 -10.90 -2.67
CA ASP A 80 0.16 -10.68 -3.93
C ASP A 80 -0.30 -12.02 -4.55
N ALA A 81 -0.79 -12.92 -3.69
CA ALA A 81 -1.11 -14.29 -4.04
C ALA A 81 -2.31 -14.38 -4.99
N HIS A 82 -2.13 -15.06 -6.12
CA HIS A 82 -3.18 -15.37 -7.09
C HIS A 82 -3.55 -16.87 -7.06
N PHE A 83 -2.74 -17.69 -6.37
CA PHE A 83 -2.94 -19.13 -6.18
C PHE A 83 -2.67 -19.50 -4.72
N LEU A 84 -3.26 -20.60 -4.25
CA LEU A 84 -3.16 -21.05 -2.85
C LEU A 84 -1.72 -21.19 -2.36
N HIS A 85 -0.84 -21.75 -3.18
CA HIS A 85 0.57 -21.96 -2.83
C HIS A 85 1.39 -20.65 -2.72
N GLN A 86 0.84 -19.53 -3.16
CA GLN A 86 1.48 -18.22 -3.06
C GLN A 86 1.09 -17.47 -1.78
N ILE A 87 0.11 -17.95 -1.04
CA ILE A 87 -0.26 -17.37 0.26
C ILE A 87 0.90 -17.61 1.21
N GLN A 88 1.48 -16.53 1.70
CA GLN A 88 2.63 -16.64 2.60
C GLN A 88 2.21 -17.04 4.02
N GLU A 89 3.12 -17.69 4.71
CA GLU A 89 2.99 -17.96 6.13
C GLU A 89 3.06 -16.67 6.96
N ALA A 90 2.63 -16.74 8.20
CA ALA A 90 2.69 -15.62 9.12
C ALA A 90 4.14 -15.13 9.28
N GLY A 91 4.33 -13.83 9.18
CA GLY A 91 5.63 -13.19 9.28
C GLY A 91 5.46 -11.68 9.25
N PRO A 92 5.12 -11.07 8.11
CA PRO A 92 4.87 -9.63 8.06
C PRO A 92 3.73 -9.21 8.99
N TYR A 93 3.90 -8.06 9.64
CA TYR A 93 2.97 -7.58 10.64
C TYR A 93 2.73 -6.07 10.57
N LEU A 94 1.58 -5.66 11.10
CA LEU A 94 1.28 -4.30 11.55
C LEU A 94 0.97 -4.37 13.04
N ASP A 95 1.60 -3.54 13.85
CA ASP A 95 1.27 -3.43 15.26
C ASP A 95 0.16 -2.38 15.44
N LEU A 96 -0.99 -2.85 15.90
CA LEU A 96 -2.22 -2.07 15.97
C LEU A 96 -2.74 -2.03 17.41
N PRO A 97 -3.40 -0.94 17.82
CA PRO A 97 -3.98 -0.83 19.17
C PRO A 97 -5.08 -1.86 19.44
N CYS A 98 -5.74 -2.36 18.40
CA CYS A 98 -6.72 -3.45 18.49
C CYS A 98 -6.83 -4.17 17.14
N ASN A 99 -7.24 -5.42 17.19
CA ASN A 99 -7.37 -6.27 15.99
C ASN A 99 -8.75 -6.12 15.36
N THR A 100 -8.99 -4.96 14.74
CA THR A 100 -10.26 -4.65 14.06
C THR A 100 -10.00 -4.05 12.67
N PRO A 101 -10.93 -4.19 11.73
CA PRO A 101 -10.82 -3.53 10.42
C PRO A 101 -10.67 -2.01 10.54
N GLY A 102 -11.36 -1.37 11.47
CA GLY A 102 -11.25 0.06 11.71
C GLY A 102 -9.87 0.50 12.16
N ALA A 103 -9.19 -0.29 13.00
CA ALA A 103 -7.81 -0.02 13.41
C ALA A 103 -6.82 -0.13 12.24
N VAL A 104 -7.00 -1.09 11.35
CA VAL A 104 -6.21 -1.22 10.12
C VAL A 104 -6.41 0.00 9.23
N ILE A 105 -7.64 0.38 8.95
CA ILE A 105 -7.95 1.54 8.11
C ILE A 105 -7.37 2.83 8.70
N ALA A 106 -7.51 3.04 10.01
CA ALA A 106 -6.96 4.21 10.70
C ALA A 106 -5.42 4.28 10.59
N ALA A 107 -4.73 3.16 10.80
CA ALA A 107 -3.27 3.08 10.65
C ALA A 107 -2.83 3.39 9.21
N LEU A 108 -3.50 2.82 8.22
CA LEU A 108 -3.18 3.01 6.80
C LEU A 108 -3.61 4.40 6.27
N ASN A 109 -4.39 5.14 7.02
CA ASN A 109 -4.71 6.55 6.78
C ASN A 109 -3.81 7.52 7.58
N GLY A 110 -2.82 7.02 8.32
CA GLY A 110 -1.90 7.84 9.09
C GLY A 110 -2.51 8.46 10.34
N GLU A 111 -3.66 7.98 10.81
CA GLU A 111 -4.36 8.51 11.99
C GLU A 111 -3.72 8.07 13.31
N ASN A 112 -3.06 6.91 13.29
CA ASN A 112 -2.36 6.37 14.45
C ASN A 112 -0.95 5.92 14.06
N PRO A 113 0.04 6.05 14.96
CA PRO A 113 1.35 5.43 14.77
C PRO A 113 1.19 3.92 14.56
N CYS A 114 1.97 3.36 13.65
CA CYS A 114 1.91 1.95 13.31
C CYS A 114 3.34 1.43 13.09
N GLU A 115 3.74 0.48 13.91
CA GLU A 115 4.96 -0.30 13.65
C GLU A 115 4.63 -1.41 12.65
N TRP A 116 5.60 -1.73 11.82
CA TRP A 116 5.46 -2.73 10.78
C TRP A 116 6.79 -3.44 10.54
N GLY A 117 6.75 -4.63 9.97
CA GLY A 117 7.94 -5.39 9.66
C GLY A 117 7.65 -6.78 9.11
N ARG A 118 8.68 -7.59 9.13
CA ARG A 118 8.64 -9.00 8.72
C ARG A 118 8.52 -9.95 9.90
#